data_3cae898a2a3dc7db49f4c1c80f482687
#
_entry.id   3cae898a2a3dc7db49f4c1c80f482687
#
_cell.length_a   1.000
_cell.length_b   1.000
_cell.length_c   1.000
_cell.angle_alpha   90.00
_cell.angle_beta   90.00
_cell.angle_gamma   90.00
#
_symmetry.space_group_name_H-M   'P 1'
#
loop_
_entity.id
_entity.type
_entity.pdbx_description
1 polymer ?
#
loop_
_entity_poly.entity_id
_entity_poly.type
_entity_poly.pdbx_seq_one_letter_code
_entity_poly.pdbx_strand_id
1 'polypeptide(L)' 'MRISLKGLSDIKLIKLFDRAAKADDRHLAQTIVYRLAYRHHESFEAQLRDLGQRAVKKENYPSFNMVAKLWKERD' A
#
# COMPACT_ATOMS: atom_id res chain seq x y z
N MET A 1 5.92 13.45 12.58
CA MET A 1 7.18 13.02 11.99
C MET A 1 7.03 12.76 10.50
N ARG A 2 7.93 13.29 9.73
CA ARG A 2 7.86 13.13 8.28
C ARG A 2 8.63 11.91 7.85
N ILE A 3 7.97 11.01 7.13
CA ILE A 3 8.60 9.79 6.62
C ILE A 3 8.96 10.03 5.16
N SER A 4 10.25 9.87 4.83
CA SER A 4 10.69 9.95 3.45
C SER A 4 10.60 8.56 2.83
N LEU A 5 9.85 8.45 1.73
CA LEU A 5 9.73 7.19 1.00
C LEU A 5 10.77 7.07 -0.11
N LYS A 6 11.51 8.15 -0.32
CA LYS A 6 12.54 8.20 -1.35
C LYS A 6 13.69 7.26 -0.98
N GLY A 7 14.08 6.41 -1.92
CA GLY A 7 15.21 5.51 -1.70
C GLY A 7 14.87 4.21 -0.99
N LEU A 8 13.62 4.02 -0.55
CA LEU A 8 13.22 2.75 0.04
C LEU A 8 13.03 1.69 -1.04
N SER A 9 13.42 0.45 -0.72
CA SER A 9 13.20 -0.67 -1.61
C SER A 9 11.71 -1.02 -1.63
N ASP A 10 11.30 -1.79 -2.65
CA ASP A 10 9.92 -2.26 -2.74
C ASP A 10 9.51 -3.05 -1.49
N ILE A 11 10.40 -3.92 -1.01
CA ILE A 11 10.13 -4.73 0.17
C ILE A 11 9.87 -3.84 1.38
N LYS A 12 10.68 -2.80 1.55
CA LYS A 12 10.51 -1.86 2.66
C LYS A 12 9.21 -1.06 2.52
N LEU A 13 8.87 -0.66 1.30
CA LEU A 13 7.61 0.04 1.05
C LEU A 13 6.41 -0.84 1.38
N ILE A 14 6.47 -2.11 0.99
CA ILE A 14 5.39 -3.06 1.27
C ILE A 14 5.25 -3.29 2.78
N LYS A 15 6.36 -3.43 3.48
CA LYS A 15 6.34 -3.57 4.94
C LYS A 15 5.77 -2.33 5.60
N LEU A 16 6.10 -1.16 5.09
CA LEU A 16 5.57 0.10 5.61
C LEU A 16 4.07 0.20 5.33
N PHE A 17 3.62 -0.29 4.17
CA PHE A 17 2.20 -0.36 3.88
C PHE A 17 1.47 -1.24 4.91
N ASP A 18 2.04 -2.40 5.25
CA ASP A 18 1.45 -3.29 6.24
C ASP A 18 1.34 -2.59 7.60
N ARG A 19 2.35 -1.81 7.98
CA ARG A 19 2.32 -1.04 9.23
C ARG A 19 1.25 0.05 9.19
N ALA A 20 1.16 0.76 8.07
CA ALA A 20 0.15 1.81 7.91
C ALA A 20 -1.25 1.21 7.99
N ALA A 21 -1.44 0.05 7.38
CA ALA A 21 -2.72 -0.65 7.42
C ALA A 21 -3.08 -1.03 8.86
N LYS A 22 -2.12 -1.54 9.60
CA LYS A 22 -2.34 -1.94 10.99
C LYS A 22 -2.68 -0.76 11.88
N ALA A 23 -2.11 0.40 11.58
CA ALA A 23 -2.40 1.63 12.31
C ALA A 23 -3.62 2.39 11.76
N ASP A 24 -4.25 1.84 10.74
CA ASP A 24 -5.38 2.47 10.03
C ASP A 24 -5.00 3.86 9.50
N ASP A 25 -3.77 4.01 9.06
CA ASP A 25 -3.27 5.26 8.49
C ASP A 25 -3.46 5.26 6.98
N ARG A 26 -4.66 5.64 6.55
CA ARG A 26 -5.04 5.64 5.12
C ARG A 26 -4.16 6.56 4.29
N HIS A 27 -3.84 7.72 4.82
CA HIS A 27 -3.07 8.71 4.07
C HIS A 27 -1.68 8.15 3.74
N LEU A 28 -1.02 7.57 4.72
CA LEU A 28 0.30 6.97 4.51
C LEU A 28 0.21 5.78 3.56
N ALA A 29 -0.78 4.92 3.76
CA ALA A 29 -0.99 3.77 2.89
C ALA A 29 -1.19 4.19 1.44
N GLN A 30 -2.03 5.18 1.21
CA GLN A 30 -2.30 5.71 -0.13
C GLN A 30 -1.02 6.27 -0.77
N THR A 31 -0.24 7.01 0.00
CA THR A 31 1.01 7.59 -0.48
C THR A 31 1.98 6.49 -0.91
N ILE A 32 2.05 5.40 -0.15
CA ILE A 32 2.91 4.27 -0.49
C ILE A 32 2.47 3.62 -1.80
N VAL A 33 1.16 3.44 -1.99
CA VAL A 33 0.65 2.86 -3.23
C VAL A 33 1.01 3.73 -4.43
N TYR A 34 0.85 5.05 -4.32
CA TYR A 34 1.24 5.97 -5.39
C TYR A 34 2.73 5.88 -5.69
N ARG A 35 3.53 5.76 -4.64
CA ARG A 35 4.98 5.65 -4.82
C ARG A 35 5.36 4.38 -5.58
N LEU A 36 4.75 3.26 -5.22
CA LEU A 36 4.99 1.99 -5.91
C LEU A 36 4.50 2.05 -7.36
N ALA A 37 3.32 2.61 -7.58
CA ALA A 37 2.76 2.76 -8.92
C ALA A 37 3.68 3.59 -9.80
N TYR A 38 4.15 4.72 -9.30
CA TYR A 38 5.07 5.57 -10.04
C TYR A 38 6.37 4.83 -10.39
N ARG A 39 6.93 4.13 -9.40
CA ARG A 39 8.20 3.42 -9.56
C ARG A 39 8.10 2.33 -10.63
N HIS A 40 6.98 1.63 -10.69
CA HIS A 40 6.79 0.51 -11.62
C HIS A 40 6.03 0.89 -12.88
N HIS A 41 5.73 2.17 -13.08
CA HIS A 41 4.98 2.64 -14.24
C HIS A 41 3.64 1.91 -14.38
N GLU A 42 2.98 1.72 -13.25
CA GLU A 42 1.68 1.06 -13.20
C GLU A 42 0.62 2.01 -12.65
N SER A 43 -0.66 1.64 -12.83
CA SER A 43 -1.75 2.41 -12.27
C SER A 43 -1.86 2.16 -10.77
N PHE A 44 -2.52 3.09 -10.08
CA PHE A 44 -2.84 2.96 -8.67
C PHE A 44 -3.61 1.66 -8.41
N GLU A 45 -4.61 1.38 -9.27
CA GLU A 45 -5.44 0.18 -9.13
C GLU A 45 -4.64 -1.10 -9.30
N ALA A 46 -3.71 -1.13 -10.24
CA ALA A 46 -2.85 -2.30 -10.46
C ALA A 46 -2.02 -2.60 -9.22
N GLN A 47 -1.48 -1.54 -8.60
CA GLN A 47 -0.70 -1.71 -7.38
C GLN A 47 -1.56 -2.14 -6.21
N LEU A 48 -2.76 -1.59 -6.08
CA LEU A 48 -3.69 -2.02 -5.04
C LEU A 48 -4.02 -3.50 -5.19
N ARG A 49 -4.26 -3.93 -6.42
CA ARG A 49 -4.58 -5.34 -6.68
C ARG A 49 -3.42 -6.24 -6.26
N ASP A 50 -2.20 -5.85 -6.60
CA ASP A 50 -1.01 -6.62 -6.24
C ASP A 50 -0.87 -6.71 -4.72
N LEU A 51 -1.02 -5.60 -4.03
CA LEU A 51 -0.93 -5.57 -2.57
C LEU A 51 -2.04 -6.41 -1.93
N GLY A 52 -3.24 -6.39 -2.50
CA GLY A 52 -4.35 -7.20 -2.03
C GLY A 52 -4.06 -8.68 -2.17
N GLN A 53 -3.51 -9.11 -3.30
CA GLN A 53 -3.14 -10.50 -3.52
C GLN A 53 -2.07 -10.96 -2.54
N ARG A 54 -1.07 -10.11 -2.28
CA ARG A 54 -0.03 -10.40 -1.29
C ARG A 54 -0.61 -10.54 0.09
N ALA A 55 -1.53 -9.66 0.46
CA ALA A 55 -2.18 -9.71 1.76
C ALA A 55 -2.97 -11.00 1.94
N VAL A 56 -3.69 -11.44 0.90
CA VAL A 56 -4.44 -12.69 0.94
C VAL A 56 -3.50 -13.87 1.16
N LYS A 57 -2.40 -13.92 0.41
CA LYS A 57 -1.43 -15.01 0.53
C LYS A 57 -0.83 -15.10 1.93
N LYS A 58 -0.59 -13.98 2.56
CA LYS A 58 0.02 -13.90 3.89
C LYS A 58 -1.02 -13.92 5.01
N GLU A 59 -2.29 -13.97 4.65
CA GLU A 59 -3.40 -13.87 5.61
C GLU A 59 -3.29 -12.60 6.46
N ASN A 60 -2.83 -11.53 5.84
CA ASN A 60 -2.66 -10.24 6.51
C ASN A 60 -3.95 -9.44 6.35
N TYR A 61 -4.89 -9.66 7.26
CA TYR A 61 -6.22 -9.04 7.18
C TYR A 61 -6.21 -7.51 7.29
N PRO A 62 -5.41 -6.90 8.18
CA PRO A 62 -5.37 -5.42 8.20
C PRO A 62 -4.96 -4.83 6.85
N SER A 63 -3.97 -5.42 6.20
CA SER A 63 -3.52 -4.93 4.89
C SER A 63 -4.59 -5.15 3.83
N PHE A 64 -5.25 -6.29 3.84
CA PHE A 64 -6.33 -6.56 2.90
C PHE A 64 -7.47 -5.55 3.09
N ASN A 65 -7.84 -5.28 4.34
CA ASN A 65 -8.90 -4.31 4.64
C ASN A 65 -8.51 -2.91 4.17
N MET A 66 -7.24 -2.54 4.32
CA MET A 66 -6.77 -1.24 3.84
C MET A 66 -6.85 -1.15 2.31
N VAL A 67 -6.47 -2.22 1.62
CA VAL A 67 -6.60 -2.27 0.15
C VAL A 67 -8.07 -2.07 -0.24
N ALA A 68 -8.99 -2.75 0.45
CA ALA A 68 -10.41 -2.63 0.16
C ALA A 68 -10.91 -1.20 0.39
N LYS A 69 -10.46 -0.55 1.45
CA LYS A 69 -10.82 0.85 1.73
C LYS A 69 -10.34 1.77 0.63
N LEU A 70 -9.08 1.65 0.26
CA LEU A 70 -8.50 2.49 -0.78
C LEU A 70 -9.15 2.23 -2.13
N TRP A 71 -9.53 0.99 -2.39
CA TRP A 71 -10.24 0.64 -3.62
C TRP A 71 -11.59 1.35 -3.71
N LYS A 72 -12.34 1.35 -2.60
CA LYS A 72 -13.65 2.02 -2.56
C LYS A 72 -13.54 3.53 -2.68
N GLU A 73 -12.47 4.10 -2.16
CA GLU A 73 -12.29 5.55 -2.11
C GLU A 73 -11.60 6.12 -3.35
N ARG A 74 -11.16 5.27 -4.25
CA ARG A 74 -10.55 5.75 -5.48
C ARG A 74 -11.62 6.33 -6.39
N ASP A 75 -11.40 7.51 -6.88
CA ASP A 75 -12.27 8.15 -7.90
C ASP A 75 -11.49 9.20 -8.63
#